data_4c346218cadd59f352ed08b2848b6e84
#
_entry.id   4c346218cadd59f352ed08b2848b6e84
#
_cell.length_a   1.000
_cell.length_b   1.000
_cell.length_c   1.000
_cell.angle_alpha   90.00
_cell.angle_beta   90.00
_cell.angle_gamma   90.00
#
_symmetry.space_group_name_H-M   'P 1'
#
loop_
_entity.id
_entity.type
_entity.pdbx_description
1 polymer ?
#
loop_
_entity_poly.entity_id
_entity_poly.type
_entity_poly.pdbx_seq_one_letter_code
_entity_poly.pdbx_strand_id
1 'polypeptide(L)'
;MRLLIGRIEGDLEDLRRVVERATRFLEQALRSEEEAYWDAIALNLHGFYSGVERILYEIARVVDQAVPEGPHGHEELLRQASVEIPTLRPAVLRRSTRDCLDEYRRFRHVVRNVYVFVFDRARLRELARGLPKCFEDVSHDLQAFRGFLERLHPEISSSTQREEQ
;
A
#
# COMPACT_ATOMS: atom_id res chain seq x y z
N MET A 1 9.26 -3.98 17.51
CA MET A 1 9.30 -2.65 16.87
C MET A 1 10.36 -2.55 15.76
N ARG A 2 11.65 -2.87 15.99
CA ARG A 2 12.71 -2.83 14.95
C ARG A 2 12.34 -3.59 13.66
N LEU A 3 11.80 -4.80 13.79
CA LEU A 3 11.37 -5.59 12.63
C LEU A 3 10.25 -4.91 11.82
N LEU A 4 9.34 -4.21 12.47
CA LEU A 4 8.28 -3.47 11.78
C LEU A 4 8.86 -2.31 10.96
N ILE A 5 9.77 -1.54 11.54
CA ILE A 5 10.42 -0.41 10.86
C ILE A 5 11.17 -0.89 9.60
N GLY A 6 11.98 -1.94 9.72
CA GLY A 6 12.70 -2.51 8.58
C GLY A 6 11.78 -3.14 7.53
N ARG A 7 10.67 -3.76 7.95
CA ARG A 7 9.66 -4.30 7.01
C ARG A 7 8.95 -3.21 6.21
N ILE A 8 8.57 -2.10 6.84
CA ILE A 8 7.94 -0.97 6.13
C ILE A 8 8.85 -0.49 5.00
N GLU A 9 10.15 -0.38 5.23
CA GLU A 9 11.11 0.05 4.20
C GLU A 9 11.23 -0.95 3.05
N GLY A 10 11.42 -2.24 3.38
CA GLY A 10 11.48 -3.30 2.37
C GLY A 10 10.20 -3.44 1.55
N ASP A 11 9.04 -3.38 2.22
CA ASP A 11 7.74 -3.46 1.56
C ASP A 11 7.48 -2.24 0.65
N LEU A 12 7.93 -1.04 1.01
CA LEU A 12 7.85 0.15 0.16
C LEU A 12 8.71 0.00 -1.11
N GLU A 13 9.88 -0.62 -1.01
CA GLU A 13 10.72 -0.89 -2.18
C GLU A 13 10.08 -1.92 -3.12
N ASP A 14 9.47 -2.97 -2.57
CA ASP A 14 8.72 -3.96 -3.36
C ASP A 14 7.50 -3.32 -4.04
N LEU A 15 6.77 -2.45 -3.34
CA LEU A 15 5.65 -1.69 -3.91
C LEU A 15 6.10 -0.77 -5.04
N ARG A 16 7.25 -0.13 -4.93
CA ARG A 16 7.84 0.68 -6.01
C ARG A 16 7.99 -0.14 -7.29
N ARG A 17 8.57 -1.34 -7.18
CA ARG A 17 8.74 -2.26 -8.33
C ARG A 17 7.40 -2.67 -8.95
N VAL A 18 6.37 -2.88 -8.13
CA VAL A 18 5.00 -3.17 -8.62
C VAL A 18 4.44 -1.99 -9.42
N VAL A 19 4.61 -0.75 -8.92
CA VAL A 19 4.16 0.48 -9.59
C VAL A 19 4.89 0.68 -10.94
N GLU A 20 6.21 0.52 -10.96
CA GLU A 20 7.01 0.63 -12.18
C GLU A 20 6.60 -0.41 -13.24
N ARG A 21 6.30 -1.65 -12.80
CA ARG A 21 5.79 -2.70 -13.69
C ARG A 21 4.42 -2.36 -14.25
N ALA A 22 3.49 -1.88 -13.41
CA ALA A 22 2.16 -1.46 -13.86
C ALA A 22 2.23 -0.33 -14.89
N THR A 23 3.11 0.65 -14.66
CA THR A 23 3.33 1.77 -15.58
C THR A 23 3.86 1.30 -16.93
N ARG A 24 4.87 0.41 -16.94
CA ARG A 24 5.40 -0.18 -18.17
C ARG A 24 4.34 -0.99 -18.94
N PHE A 25 3.54 -1.79 -18.25
CA PHE A 25 2.47 -2.54 -18.90
C PHE A 25 1.38 -1.63 -19.45
N LEU A 26 1.07 -0.51 -18.78
CA LEU A 26 0.15 0.47 -19.32
C LEU A 26 0.66 1.07 -20.65
N GLU A 27 1.94 1.42 -20.72
CA GLU A 27 2.55 1.91 -21.97
C GLU A 27 2.45 0.90 -23.09
N GLN A 28 2.68 -0.40 -22.81
CA GLN A 28 2.54 -1.47 -23.79
C GLN A 28 1.09 -1.67 -24.21
N ALA A 29 0.15 -1.72 -23.24
CA ALA A 29 -1.28 -1.87 -23.51
C ALA A 29 -1.86 -0.73 -24.37
N LEU A 30 -1.29 0.47 -24.28
CA LEU A 30 -1.70 1.63 -25.09
C LEU A 30 -1.12 1.59 -26.53
N ARG A 31 -0.07 0.79 -26.78
CA ARG A 31 0.58 0.63 -28.09
C ARG A 31 0.16 -0.63 -28.82
N SER A 32 -0.40 -1.58 -28.11
CA SER A 32 -0.75 -2.91 -28.59
C SER A 32 -2.19 -3.23 -28.21
N GLU A 33 -2.88 -4.04 -29.02
CA GLU A 33 -4.22 -4.55 -28.70
C GLU A 33 -4.20 -5.84 -27.84
N GLU A 34 -3.03 -6.27 -27.39
CA GLU A 34 -2.86 -7.51 -26.64
C GLU A 34 -3.52 -7.45 -25.25
N GLU A 35 -4.45 -8.37 -24.99
CA GLU A 35 -5.15 -8.47 -23.72
C GLU A 35 -4.23 -8.80 -22.54
N ALA A 36 -3.16 -9.55 -22.79
CA ALA A 36 -2.20 -9.94 -21.76
C ALA A 36 -1.61 -8.77 -20.98
N TYR A 37 -1.45 -7.59 -21.59
CA TYR A 37 -0.98 -6.40 -20.88
C TYR A 37 -2.03 -5.85 -19.91
N TRP A 38 -3.32 -5.93 -20.25
CA TRP A 38 -4.40 -5.51 -19.36
C TRP A 38 -4.52 -6.45 -18.16
N ASP A 39 -4.35 -7.75 -18.37
CA ASP A 39 -4.31 -8.74 -17.28
C ASP A 39 -3.11 -8.48 -16.35
N ALA A 40 -1.95 -8.18 -16.93
CA ALA A 40 -0.76 -7.84 -16.17
C ALA A 40 -0.94 -6.55 -15.34
N ILE A 41 -1.63 -5.53 -15.88
CA ILE A 41 -1.99 -4.31 -15.14
C ILE A 41 -2.90 -4.69 -13.97
N ALA A 42 -3.98 -5.44 -14.20
CA ALA A 42 -4.92 -5.84 -13.17
C ALA A 42 -4.22 -6.58 -12.02
N LEU A 43 -3.30 -7.50 -12.35
CA LEU A 43 -2.51 -8.23 -11.35
C LEU A 43 -1.61 -7.30 -10.53
N ASN A 44 -0.96 -6.32 -11.15
CA ASN A 44 -0.09 -5.37 -10.43
C ASN A 44 -0.91 -4.40 -9.57
N LEU A 45 -2.08 -3.92 -10.02
CA LEU A 45 -2.98 -3.10 -9.19
C LEU A 45 -3.47 -3.87 -7.96
N HIS A 46 -3.84 -5.14 -8.14
CA HIS A 46 -4.19 -6.03 -7.02
C HIS A 46 -3.01 -6.23 -6.07
N GLY A 47 -1.81 -6.47 -6.62
CA GLY A 47 -0.58 -6.65 -5.85
C GLY A 47 -0.21 -5.41 -5.04
N PHE A 48 -0.36 -4.22 -5.63
CA PHE A 48 -0.13 -2.95 -4.95
C PHE A 48 -1.00 -2.81 -3.70
N TYR A 49 -2.33 -2.93 -3.85
CA TYR A 49 -3.21 -2.80 -2.69
C TYR A 49 -2.95 -3.87 -1.64
N SER A 50 -2.74 -5.12 -2.05
CA SER A 50 -2.46 -6.22 -1.13
C SER A 50 -1.17 -6.02 -0.35
N GLY A 51 -0.15 -5.40 -0.96
CA GLY A 51 1.09 -5.05 -0.28
C GLY A 51 0.90 -3.92 0.73
N VAL A 52 0.17 -2.85 0.38
CA VAL A 52 -0.17 -1.77 1.33
C VAL A 52 -0.99 -2.32 2.50
N GLU A 53 -2.00 -3.14 2.20
CA GLU A 53 -2.85 -3.76 3.22
C GLU A 53 -2.02 -4.59 4.22
N ARG A 54 -1.02 -5.35 3.74
CA ARG A 54 -0.11 -6.10 4.60
C ARG A 54 0.67 -5.21 5.55
N ILE A 55 1.16 -4.05 5.09
CA ILE A 55 1.87 -3.08 5.93
C ILE A 55 0.92 -2.54 7.01
N LEU A 56 -0.28 -2.12 6.64
CA LEU A 56 -1.28 -1.58 7.58
C LEU A 56 -1.72 -2.63 8.60
N TYR A 57 -1.87 -3.89 8.17
CA TYR A 57 -2.17 -5.02 9.05
C TYR A 57 -1.08 -5.22 10.10
N GLU A 58 0.20 -5.20 9.70
CA GLU A 58 1.32 -5.34 10.63
C GLU A 58 1.40 -4.15 11.61
N ILE A 59 1.09 -2.94 11.17
CA ILE A 59 0.99 -1.77 12.05
C ILE A 59 -0.14 -1.95 13.06
N ALA A 60 -1.34 -2.30 12.61
CA ALA A 60 -2.49 -2.55 13.48
C ALA A 60 -2.20 -3.66 14.51
N ARG A 61 -1.55 -4.74 14.07
CA ARG A 61 -1.18 -5.87 14.94
C ARG A 61 -0.13 -5.51 15.98
N VAL A 62 0.92 -4.80 15.58
CA VAL A 62 2.11 -4.57 16.43
C VAL A 62 1.96 -3.30 17.28
N VAL A 63 1.40 -2.23 16.72
CA VAL A 63 1.28 -0.93 17.37
C VAL A 63 -0.06 -0.79 18.07
N ASP A 64 -1.16 -1.03 17.33
CA ASP A 64 -2.51 -0.83 17.86
C ASP A 64 -2.97 -2.01 18.73
N GLN A 65 -2.36 -3.19 18.54
CA GLN A 65 -2.75 -4.47 19.16
C GLN A 65 -4.24 -4.81 18.91
N ALA A 66 -4.79 -4.29 17.84
CA ALA A 66 -6.19 -4.46 17.44
C ALA A 66 -6.27 -4.51 15.91
N VAL A 67 -6.59 -5.67 15.37
CA VAL A 67 -6.75 -5.88 13.93
C VAL A 67 -8.24 -6.03 13.62
N PRO A 68 -8.82 -5.25 12.70
CA PRO A 68 -10.20 -5.42 12.30
C PRO A 68 -10.43 -6.77 11.62
N GLU A 69 -11.52 -7.43 12.00
CA GLU A 69 -11.91 -8.75 11.48
C GLU A 69 -13.29 -8.70 10.78
N GLY A 70 -13.62 -9.78 10.08
CA GLY A 70 -14.91 -9.96 9.43
C GLY A 70 -15.02 -9.39 8.02
N PRO A 71 -16.24 -9.35 7.45
CA PRO A 71 -16.45 -9.03 6.02
C PRO A 71 -16.01 -7.62 5.62
N HIS A 72 -16.03 -6.67 6.56
CA HIS A 72 -15.63 -5.28 6.37
C HIS A 72 -14.22 -4.99 6.90
N GLY A 73 -13.45 -5.98 7.34
CA GLY A 73 -12.14 -5.82 7.95
C GLY A 73 -11.15 -5.01 7.11
N HIS A 74 -11.16 -5.16 5.79
CA HIS A 74 -10.30 -4.41 4.87
C HIS A 74 -10.63 -2.91 4.82
N GLU A 75 -11.91 -2.55 4.84
CA GLU A 75 -12.36 -1.16 4.88
C GLU A 75 -12.07 -0.53 6.24
N GLU A 76 -12.35 -1.28 7.30
CA GLU A 76 -12.10 -0.86 8.66
C GLU A 76 -10.60 -0.66 8.94
N LEU A 77 -9.73 -1.48 8.35
CA LEU A 77 -8.28 -1.34 8.45
C LEU A 77 -7.80 0.00 7.85
N LEU A 78 -8.32 0.38 6.67
CA LEU A 78 -8.03 1.68 6.07
C LEU A 78 -8.55 2.84 6.95
N ARG A 79 -9.74 2.68 7.52
CA ARG A 79 -10.34 3.67 8.43
C ARG A 79 -9.47 3.83 9.69
N GLN A 80 -9.10 2.71 10.33
CA GLN A 80 -8.25 2.70 11.52
C GLN A 80 -6.90 3.35 11.26
N ALA A 81 -6.26 3.07 10.13
CA ALA A 81 -4.99 3.67 9.75
C ALA A 81 -5.08 5.18 9.51
N SER A 82 -6.27 5.72 9.16
CA SER A 82 -6.46 7.14 8.85
C SER A 82 -6.90 8.01 10.03
N VAL A 83 -6.97 7.45 11.24
CA VAL A 83 -7.30 8.19 12.47
C VAL A 83 -6.15 8.15 13.45
N GLU A 84 -6.03 9.22 14.23
CA GLU A 84 -5.16 9.24 15.41
C GLU A 84 -5.76 8.37 16.51
N ILE A 85 -4.90 7.61 17.22
CA ILE A 85 -5.26 6.95 18.46
C ILE A 85 -4.60 7.74 19.59
N PRO A 86 -5.37 8.52 20.38
CA PRO A 86 -4.82 9.37 21.41
C PRO A 86 -3.89 8.60 22.35
N THR A 87 -2.80 9.23 22.75
CA THR A 87 -1.76 8.65 23.62
C THR A 87 -0.97 7.47 23.04
N LEU A 88 -1.38 6.92 21.91
CA LEU A 88 -0.71 5.76 21.29
C LEU A 88 0.06 6.15 20.02
N ARG A 89 -0.61 6.74 19.02
CA ARG A 89 0.00 7.09 17.73
C ARG A 89 -0.78 8.13 16.93
N PRO A 90 -0.10 8.92 16.08
CA PRO A 90 -0.78 9.74 15.07
C PRO A 90 -1.45 8.87 14.00
N ALA A 91 -2.23 9.48 13.12
CA ALA A 91 -2.71 8.81 11.92
C ALA A 91 -1.53 8.27 11.09
N VAL A 92 -1.65 7.03 10.61
CA VAL A 92 -0.67 6.40 9.70
C VAL A 92 -0.82 6.95 8.29
N LEU A 93 -2.05 7.15 7.84
CA LEU A 93 -2.41 7.66 6.52
C LEU A 93 -3.18 8.98 6.65
N ARG A 94 -2.89 9.92 5.76
CA ARG A 94 -3.77 11.07 5.56
C ARG A 94 -5.10 10.62 4.96
N ARG A 95 -6.13 11.43 5.16
CA ARG A 95 -7.48 11.15 4.63
C ARG A 95 -7.47 11.01 3.10
N SER A 96 -6.74 11.88 2.41
CA SER A 96 -6.60 11.82 0.95
C SER A 96 -5.95 10.53 0.46
N THR A 97 -4.94 10.05 1.17
CA THR A 97 -4.25 8.78 0.87
C THR A 97 -5.18 7.58 1.08
N ARG A 98 -5.95 7.58 2.17
CA ARG A 98 -6.99 6.58 2.42
C ARG A 98 -8.02 6.56 1.28
N ASP A 99 -8.51 7.72 0.86
CA ASP A 99 -9.55 7.83 -0.17
C ASP A 99 -9.02 7.31 -1.53
N CYS A 100 -7.75 7.61 -1.85
CA CYS A 100 -7.07 7.00 -3.01
C CYS A 100 -6.99 5.47 -2.89
N LEU A 101 -6.53 4.94 -1.76
CA LEU A 101 -6.39 3.50 -1.55
C LEU A 101 -7.73 2.76 -1.58
N ASP A 102 -8.83 3.40 -1.20
CA ASP A 102 -10.17 2.79 -1.23
C ASP A 102 -10.59 2.43 -2.65
N GLU A 103 -10.16 3.17 -3.68
CA GLU A 103 -10.38 2.83 -5.08
C GLU A 103 -9.71 1.50 -5.47
N TYR A 104 -8.47 1.27 -5.01
CA TYR A 104 -7.74 0.01 -5.26
C TYR A 104 -8.30 -1.13 -4.42
N ARG A 105 -8.79 -0.88 -3.20
CA ARG A 105 -9.49 -1.86 -2.37
C ARG A 105 -10.73 -2.39 -3.08
N ARG A 106 -11.55 -1.48 -3.60
CA ARG A 106 -12.77 -1.84 -4.37
C ARG A 106 -12.42 -2.64 -5.61
N PHE A 107 -11.38 -2.24 -6.33
CA PHE A 107 -10.92 -2.96 -7.51
C PHE A 107 -10.43 -4.38 -7.15
N ARG A 108 -9.67 -4.54 -6.05
CA ARG A 108 -9.25 -5.86 -5.56
C ARG A 108 -10.44 -6.79 -5.32
N HIS A 109 -11.53 -6.28 -4.77
CA HIS A 109 -12.74 -7.07 -4.54
C HIS A 109 -13.33 -7.60 -5.86
N VAL A 110 -13.34 -6.81 -6.90
CA VAL A 110 -13.77 -7.22 -8.25
C VAL A 110 -12.87 -8.34 -8.78
N VAL A 111 -11.55 -8.17 -8.75
CA VAL A 111 -10.58 -9.18 -9.25
C VAL A 111 -10.75 -10.54 -8.59
N ARG A 112 -11.00 -10.58 -7.27
CA ARG A 112 -11.17 -11.86 -6.53
C ARG A 112 -12.45 -12.62 -6.86
N ASN A 113 -13.47 -11.94 -7.33
CA ASN A 113 -14.81 -12.51 -7.49
C ASN A 113 -15.20 -12.76 -8.96
N VAL A 114 -14.35 -12.44 -9.92
CA VAL A 114 -14.63 -12.58 -11.36
C VAL A 114 -13.95 -13.84 -11.90
N TYR A 115 -14.75 -14.84 -12.24
CA TYR A 115 -14.29 -16.10 -12.86
C TYR A 115 -13.92 -15.94 -14.35
N VAL A 116 -14.41 -14.89 -15.00
CA VAL A 116 -14.08 -14.56 -16.40
C VAL A 116 -13.48 -13.15 -16.38
N PHE A 117 -12.19 -13.06 -16.64
CA PHE A 117 -11.43 -11.82 -16.59
C PHE A 117 -11.73 -10.90 -17.78
N VAL A 118 -12.96 -10.37 -17.85
CA VAL A 118 -13.26 -9.24 -18.73
C VAL A 118 -13.23 -7.99 -17.87
N PHE A 119 -12.05 -7.37 -17.78
CA PHE A 119 -11.90 -6.12 -17.07
C PHE A 119 -12.36 -4.94 -17.92
N ASP A 120 -13.00 -3.96 -17.31
CA ASP A 120 -13.21 -2.66 -17.93
C ASP A 120 -11.84 -1.96 -18.14
N ARG A 121 -11.39 -1.94 -19.39
CA ARG A 121 -10.11 -1.34 -19.80
C ARG A 121 -10.04 0.16 -19.47
N ALA A 122 -11.17 0.87 -19.51
CA ALA A 122 -11.21 2.28 -19.15
C ALA A 122 -10.90 2.46 -17.65
N ARG A 123 -11.49 1.62 -16.81
CA ARG A 123 -11.23 1.62 -15.37
C ARG A 123 -9.80 1.21 -15.03
N LEU A 124 -9.27 0.17 -15.67
CA LEU A 124 -7.88 -0.24 -15.51
C LEU A 124 -6.90 0.88 -15.87
N ARG A 125 -7.16 1.56 -16.99
CA ARG A 125 -6.35 2.71 -17.44
C ARG A 125 -6.35 3.83 -16.43
N GLU A 126 -7.52 4.18 -15.89
CA GLU A 126 -7.67 5.23 -14.89
C GLU A 126 -6.86 4.90 -13.63
N LEU A 127 -7.05 3.71 -13.07
CA LEU A 127 -6.34 3.25 -11.88
C LEU A 127 -4.82 3.18 -12.12
N ALA A 128 -4.39 2.62 -13.25
CA ALA A 128 -2.97 2.51 -13.56
C ALA A 128 -2.29 3.88 -13.76
N ARG A 129 -3.00 4.87 -14.31
CA ARG A 129 -2.49 6.24 -14.43
C ARG A 129 -2.39 6.94 -13.07
N GLY A 130 -3.31 6.69 -12.17
CA GLY A 130 -3.30 7.25 -10.81
C GLY A 130 -2.31 6.57 -9.85
N LEU A 131 -1.84 5.36 -10.21
CA LEU A 131 -1.05 4.53 -9.31
C LEU A 131 0.27 5.18 -8.83
N PRO A 132 1.09 5.82 -9.69
CA PRO A 132 2.33 6.47 -9.23
C PRO A 132 2.07 7.55 -8.17
N LYS A 133 1.05 8.38 -8.36
CA LYS A 133 0.69 9.43 -7.39
C LYS A 133 0.17 8.84 -6.08
N CYS A 134 -0.68 7.83 -6.15
CA CYS A 134 -1.17 7.13 -4.95
C CYS A 134 0.00 6.50 -4.17
N PHE A 135 0.96 5.87 -4.85
CA PHE A 135 2.15 5.31 -4.22
C PHE A 135 3.04 6.39 -3.59
N GLU A 136 3.22 7.54 -4.23
CA GLU A 136 3.96 8.67 -3.66
C GLU A 136 3.33 9.12 -2.33
N ASP A 137 2.00 9.29 -2.30
CA ASP A 137 1.27 9.67 -1.10
C ASP A 137 1.36 8.62 0.02
N VAL A 138 1.24 7.33 -0.33
CA VAL A 138 1.43 6.19 0.59
C VAL A 138 2.85 6.17 1.15
N SER A 139 3.86 6.31 0.28
CA SER A 139 5.27 6.34 0.68
C SER A 139 5.57 7.46 1.65
N HIS A 140 5.07 8.67 1.34
CA HIS A 140 5.24 9.84 2.20
C HIS A 140 4.64 9.59 3.60
N ASP A 141 3.42 9.07 3.67
CA ASP A 141 2.72 8.85 4.93
C ASP A 141 3.39 7.75 5.76
N LEU A 142 3.77 6.63 5.13
CA LEU A 142 4.45 5.53 5.82
C LEU A 142 5.86 5.90 6.27
N GLN A 143 6.59 6.73 5.52
CA GLN A 143 7.89 7.24 5.95
C GLN A 143 7.76 8.20 7.13
N ALA A 144 6.75 9.08 7.14
CA ALA A 144 6.45 9.95 8.28
C ALA A 144 6.10 9.13 9.53
N PHE A 145 5.29 8.08 9.37
CA PHE A 145 4.94 7.17 10.46
C PHE A 145 6.15 6.37 10.96
N ARG A 146 7.01 5.89 10.05
CA ARG A 146 8.28 5.25 10.42
C ARG A 146 9.14 6.17 11.29
N GLY A 147 9.31 7.43 10.89
CA GLY A 147 10.04 8.42 11.68
C GLY A 147 9.43 8.69 13.06
N PHE A 148 8.09 8.58 13.20
CA PHE A 148 7.45 8.60 14.52
C PHE A 148 7.85 7.39 15.37
N LEU A 149 7.83 6.17 14.80
CA LEU A 149 8.22 4.94 15.51
C LEU A 149 9.70 4.97 15.95
N GLU A 150 10.59 5.51 15.11
CA GLU A 150 12.02 5.67 15.41
C GLU A 150 12.25 6.61 16.61
N ARG A 151 11.49 7.70 16.68
CA ARG A 151 11.57 8.64 17.82
C ARG A 151 11.08 8.06 19.15
N LEU A 152 10.11 7.15 19.10
CA LEU A 152 9.66 6.42 20.31
C LEU A 152 10.70 5.42 20.82
N HIS A 153 11.62 5.00 19.96
CA HIS A 153 12.63 4.00 20.25
C HIS A 153 14.04 4.45 19.82
N PRO A 154 14.60 5.50 20.45
CA PRO A 154 15.88 6.10 20.03
C PRO A 154 17.07 5.12 20.08
N GLU A 155 16.96 4.03 20.84
CA GLU A 155 17.96 2.95 20.85
C GLU A 155 18.12 2.24 19.49
N ILE A 156 17.19 2.44 18.56
CA ILE A 156 17.20 1.83 17.23
C ILE A 156 18.11 2.61 16.28
N SER A 157 18.14 3.94 16.39
CA SER A 157 18.93 4.82 15.51
C SER A 157 20.46 4.73 15.75
N SER A 158 20.88 4.34 16.95
CA SER A 158 22.30 4.31 17.31
C SER A 158 23.06 3.06 16.85
N SER A 159 22.37 2.04 16.36
CA SER A 159 23.00 0.78 15.93
C SER A 159 23.44 0.80 14.46
N THR A 160 22.77 1.55 13.61
CA THR A 160 23.06 1.64 12.16
C THR A 160 24.34 2.43 11.87
N GLN A 161 24.71 3.37 12.74
CA GLN A 161 25.95 4.17 12.58
C GLN A 161 27.23 3.45 13.04
N ARG A 162 27.12 2.28 13.69
CA ARG A 162 28.30 1.53 14.15
C ARG A 162 28.77 0.42 13.20
N GLU A 163 27.99 0.10 12.19
CA GLU A 163 28.37 -0.91 11.18
C GLU A 163 29.04 -0.30 9.94
N GLU A 164 29.10 1.05 9.83
CA GLU A 164 29.78 1.74 8.73
C GLU A 164 31.16 2.35 9.12
N GLN A 165 31.74 1.97 10.26
CA GLN A 165 33.10 2.33 10.67
C GLN A 165 33.97 1.10 10.86
#